data_e7da23931420e9603bb5cc617883221a
#
_entry.id   e7da23931420e9603bb5cc617883221a
#
_cell.length_a   1.000
_cell.length_b   1.000
_cell.length_c   1.000
_cell.angle_alpha   90.00
_cell.angle_beta   90.00
_cell.angle_gamma   90.00
#
_symmetry.space_group_name_H-M   'P 1'
#
loop_
_entity.id
_entity.type
_entity.pdbx_description
1 polymer ?
#
loop_
_entity_poly.entity_id
_entity_poly.type
_entity_poly.pdbx_seq_one_letter_code
_entity_poly.pdbx_strand_id
1 'polypeptide(L)'
;SGKKKYLSQKDIDENYKLKNKDSIIISTYSELKPVLFLEGAIVVSQDNTQLVSSNRKAVCFTENERYDYFIRKNKHYFSETADLKNSYIKRNEKIIPVDLEKILFNYDYKFEEVCQKNDELMIPFFQSFVTVSGAVLNPGRYPYIPDRTWEYYVNLAGGFNKLQNSNNKIVIKNKENIKVSKKEFITPESIIIAESNSFTYYFNNYAPIITTLLSIA
;
A
#
# COMPACT_ATOMS: atom_id res chain seq x y z
N SER A 1 -23.11 -15.80 -36.74
CA SER A 1 -22.81 -14.59 -35.97
C SER A 1 -24.04 -13.70 -35.96
N GLY A 2 -24.79 -13.66 -34.83
CA GLY A 2 -25.96 -12.84 -34.68
C GLY A 2 -25.58 -11.36 -34.59
N LYS A 3 -26.23 -10.50 -35.34
CA LYS A 3 -26.08 -9.04 -35.21
C LYS A 3 -26.82 -8.60 -33.94
N LYS A 4 -26.12 -7.94 -33.00
CA LYS A 4 -26.76 -7.27 -31.87
C LYS A 4 -27.34 -5.92 -32.32
N LYS A 5 -28.61 -5.67 -31.97
CA LYS A 5 -29.26 -4.37 -32.15
C LYS A 5 -29.71 -3.90 -30.77
N TYR A 6 -29.38 -2.69 -30.39
CA TYR A 6 -29.87 -2.05 -29.17
C TYR A 6 -31.19 -1.36 -29.50
N LEU A 7 -32.21 -1.60 -28.69
CA LEU A 7 -33.52 -0.96 -28.83
C LEU A 7 -33.67 0.09 -27.73
N SER A 8 -34.12 1.27 -28.09
CA SER A 8 -34.53 2.32 -27.15
C SER A 8 -35.98 2.08 -26.69
N GLN A 9 -36.40 2.78 -25.61
CA GLN A 9 -37.80 2.74 -25.17
C GLN A 9 -38.77 3.07 -26.32
N LYS A 10 -38.40 4.06 -27.14
CA LYS A 10 -39.20 4.47 -28.29
C LYS A 10 -39.38 3.35 -29.35
N ASP A 11 -38.31 2.57 -29.61
CA ASP A 11 -38.38 1.42 -30.52
C ASP A 11 -39.38 0.34 -29.99
N ILE A 12 -39.47 0.18 -28.66
CA ILE A 12 -40.37 -0.76 -28.02
C ILE A 12 -41.79 -0.26 -28.09
N ASP A 13 -42.01 1.02 -27.82
CA ASP A 13 -43.35 1.66 -27.87
C ASP A 13 -43.90 1.67 -29.29
N GLU A 14 -43.07 1.70 -30.34
CA GLU A 14 -43.45 1.61 -31.74
C GLU A 14 -43.66 0.15 -32.21
N ASN A 15 -43.83 -0.82 -31.33
CA ASN A 15 -44.12 -2.24 -31.62
C ASN A 15 -43.02 -2.89 -32.51
N TYR A 16 -41.79 -2.89 -32.07
CA TYR A 16 -40.71 -3.60 -32.73
C TYR A 16 -41.04 -5.07 -32.97
N LYS A 17 -41.03 -5.53 -34.22
CA LYS A 17 -41.37 -6.90 -34.58
C LYS A 17 -40.14 -7.82 -34.45
N LEU A 18 -40.25 -8.80 -33.55
CA LEU A 18 -39.25 -9.84 -33.40
C LEU A 18 -39.38 -10.89 -34.50
N LYS A 19 -38.27 -11.46 -34.89
CA LYS A 19 -38.15 -12.56 -35.84
C LYS A 19 -37.96 -13.89 -35.11
N ASN A 20 -38.25 -14.98 -35.79
CA ASN A 20 -38.01 -16.31 -35.25
C ASN A 20 -36.52 -16.48 -34.91
N LYS A 21 -36.19 -16.97 -33.73
CA LYS A 21 -34.84 -17.12 -33.15
C LYS A 21 -34.19 -15.81 -32.67
N ASP A 22 -34.88 -14.68 -32.60
CA ASP A 22 -34.37 -13.52 -31.89
C ASP A 22 -34.31 -13.80 -30.38
N SER A 23 -33.28 -13.35 -29.73
CA SER A 23 -33.07 -13.37 -28.29
C SER A 23 -33.16 -11.97 -27.73
N ILE A 24 -33.99 -11.74 -26.74
CA ILE A 24 -34.11 -10.46 -26.05
C ILE A 24 -33.27 -10.55 -24.77
N ILE A 25 -32.32 -9.62 -24.63
CA ILE A 25 -31.53 -9.44 -23.41
C ILE A 25 -31.95 -8.12 -22.79
N ILE A 26 -32.56 -8.18 -21.62
CA ILE A 26 -32.93 -7.00 -20.84
C ILE A 26 -31.86 -6.81 -19.79
N SER A 27 -31.04 -5.76 -19.95
CA SER A 27 -30.04 -5.38 -18.96
C SER A 27 -30.68 -4.57 -17.83
N THR A 28 -30.27 -4.84 -16.60
CA THR A 28 -30.68 -4.02 -15.47
C THR A 28 -30.09 -2.61 -15.58
N TYR A 29 -30.72 -1.63 -14.94
CA TYR A 29 -30.21 -0.26 -14.93
C TYR A 29 -28.79 -0.19 -14.35
N SER A 30 -28.44 -1.06 -13.40
CA SER A 30 -27.10 -1.17 -12.83
C SER A 30 -26.06 -1.70 -13.83
N GLU A 31 -26.45 -2.59 -14.76
CA GLU A 31 -25.57 -3.11 -15.82
C GLU A 31 -25.28 -2.07 -16.93
N LEU A 32 -26.13 -1.07 -17.05
CA LEU A 32 -25.97 0.03 -18.01
C LEU A 32 -25.11 1.18 -17.48
N LYS A 33 -24.92 1.24 -16.15
CA LYS A 33 -24.06 2.28 -15.56
C LYS A 33 -22.59 2.07 -15.92
N PRO A 34 -21.85 3.16 -16.13
CA PRO A 34 -20.40 3.05 -16.29
C PRO A 34 -19.75 2.52 -15.01
N VAL A 35 -18.71 1.74 -15.17
CA VAL A 35 -17.94 1.17 -14.06
C VAL A 35 -16.52 1.68 -14.07
N LEU A 36 -15.95 1.82 -12.88
CA LEU A 36 -14.53 1.94 -12.65
C LEU A 36 -14.08 0.82 -11.71
N PHE A 37 -12.79 0.62 -11.58
CA PHE A 37 -12.22 -0.47 -10.81
C PHE A 37 -11.51 0.06 -9.57
N LEU A 38 -11.81 -0.55 -8.41
CA LEU A 38 -11.00 -0.41 -7.20
C LEU A 38 -10.00 -1.55 -7.18
N GLU A 39 -8.73 -1.28 -6.87
CA GLU A 39 -7.67 -2.29 -6.85
C GLU A 39 -6.68 -2.05 -5.72
N GLY A 40 -6.16 -3.13 -5.12
CA GLY A 40 -5.17 -3.11 -4.06
C GLY A 40 -5.75 -3.38 -2.67
N ALA A 41 -5.52 -2.48 -1.72
CA ALA A 41 -5.93 -2.63 -0.32
C ALA A 41 -7.45 -2.38 -0.14
N ILE A 42 -8.26 -3.26 -0.69
CA ILE A 42 -9.72 -3.23 -0.62
C ILE A 42 -10.30 -4.48 0.06
N VAL A 43 -11.46 -4.33 0.67
CA VAL A 43 -12.26 -5.43 1.20
C VAL A 43 -13.22 -5.91 0.10
N VAL A 44 -13.00 -7.12 -0.37
CA VAL A 44 -13.91 -7.80 -1.28
C VAL A 44 -14.72 -8.79 -0.45
N SER A 45 -16.03 -8.59 -0.31
CA SER A 45 -16.91 -9.56 0.36
C SER A 45 -16.78 -10.89 -0.36
N GLN A 46 -16.28 -11.89 0.33
CA GLN A 46 -16.26 -13.26 -0.16
C GLN A 46 -17.65 -13.86 0.05
N ASP A 47 -18.48 -13.90 -0.96
CA ASP A 47 -19.46 -14.95 -1.04
C ASP A 47 -18.71 -16.27 -1.24
N ASN A 48 -18.94 -17.23 -0.36
CA ASN A 48 -18.15 -18.43 -0.04
C ASN A 48 -17.89 -19.43 -1.18
N THR A 49 -17.85 -19.04 -2.43
CA THR A 49 -17.79 -20.01 -3.55
C THR A 49 -16.74 -19.73 -4.63
N GLN A 50 -15.98 -18.64 -4.57
CA GLN A 50 -14.89 -18.43 -5.54
C GLN A 50 -13.62 -17.95 -4.83
N LEU A 51 -12.52 -18.68 -5.05
CA LEU A 51 -11.16 -18.23 -4.77
C LEU A 51 -10.86 -17.01 -5.65
N VAL A 52 -11.16 -15.81 -5.14
CA VAL A 52 -10.85 -14.57 -5.85
C VAL A 52 -9.38 -14.27 -5.69
N SER A 53 -8.62 -14.52 -6.73
CA SER A 53 -7.17 -14.30 -6.78
C SER A 53 -6.75 -12.84 -7.01
N SER A 54 -7.69 -11.90 -7.11
CA SER A 54 -7.38 -10.49 -7.33
C SER A 54 -8.16 -9.57 -6.40
N ASN A 55 -7.45 -8.67 -5.71
CA ASN A 55 -8.04 -7.57 -4.95
C ASN A 55 -8.53 -6.46 -5.90
N ARG A 56 -9.45 -6.81 -6.81
CA ARG A 56 -10.03 -5.90 -7.78
C ARG A 56 -11.55 -5.99 -7.75
N LYS A 57 -12.21 -4.85 -7.71
CA LYS A 57 -13.69 -4.76 -7.68
C LYS A 57 -14.19 -3.71 -8.65
N ALA A 58 -15.14 -4.11 -9.50
CA ALA A 58 -15.87 -3.18 -10.35
C ALA A 58 -16.97 -2.48 -9.53
N VAL A 59 -17.02 -1.16 -9.61
CA VAL A 59 -17.99 -0.31 -8.91
C VAL A 59 -18.66 0.62 -9.92
N CYS A 60 -19.99 0.66 -9.91
CA CYS A 60 -20.76 1.56 -10.75
C CYS A 60 -20.69 3.00 -10.23
N PHE A 61 -20.66 3.94 -11.14
CA PHE A 61 -20.76 5.37 -10.84
C PHE A 61 -21.82 6.04 -11.72
N THR A 62 -22.22 7.27 -11.38
CA THR A 62 -23.17 8.06 -12.16
C THR A 62 -22.41 8.96 -13.13
N GLU A 63 -23.01 9.27 -14.26
CA GLU A 63 -22.42 10.18 -15.23
C GLU A 63 -22.09 11.54 -14.58
N ASN A 64 -20.89 12.07 -14.85
CA ASN A 64 -20.34 13.27 -14.24
C ASN A 64 -20.15 13.22 -12.71
N GLU A 65 -20.15 12.04 -12.11
CA GLU A 65 -19.84 11.87 -10.68
C GLU A 65 -18.39 12.26 -10.39
N ARG A 66 -18.19 13.16 -9.41
CA ARG A 66 -16.84 13.55 -8.98
C ARG A 66 -16.25 12.47 -8.08
N TYR A 67 -14.92 12.31 -8.14
CA TYR A 67 -14.22 11.32 -7.34
C TYR A 67 -14.37 11.51 -5.83
N ASP A 68 -14.45 12.75 -5.32
CA ASP A 68 -14.65 12.98 -3.90
C ASP A 68 -16.00 12.42 -3.39
N TYR A 69 -17.06 12.53 -4.15
CA TYR A 69 -18.36 11.90 -3.83
C TYR A 69 -18.29 10.39 -3.96
N PHE A 70 -17.71 9.91 -5.05
CA PHE A 70 -17.55 8.48 -5.29
C PHE A 70 -16.76 7.80 -4.15
N ILE A 71 -15.63 8.39 -3.72
CA ILE A 71 -14.79 7.86 -2.67
C ILE A 71 -15.52 7.83 -1.32
N ARG A 72 -16.17 8.92 -0.94
CA ARG A 72 -16.94 8.97 0.32
C ARG A 72 -18.06 7.96 0.38
N LYS A 73 -18.78 7.76 -0.73
CA LYS A 73 -19.86 6.78 -0.87
C LYS A 73 -19.35 5.35 -0.75
N ASN A 74 -18.16 5.06 -1.27
CA ASN A 74 -17.59 3.73 -1.38
C ASN A 74 -16.50 3.43 -0.34
N LYS A 75 -16.37 4.26 0.71
CA LYS A 75 -15.33 4.12 1.75
C LYS A 75 -15.30 2.75 2.44
N HIS A 76 -16.43 2.05 2.49
CA HIS A 76 -16.57 0.74 3.10
C HIS A 76 -15.81 -0.38 2.36
N TYR A 77 -15.34 -0.11 1.14
CA TYR A 77 -14.47 -1.03 0.41
C TYR A 77 -12.98 -0.86 0.77
N PHE A 78 -12.59 0.19 1.46
CA PHE A 78 -11.18 0.40 1.78
C PHE A 78 -10.78 -0.42 3.00
N SER A 79 -9.66 -1.15 2.88
CA SER A 79 -9.10 -1.92 3.98
C SER A 79 -8.48 -0.99 5.04
N GLU A 80 -8.42 -1.45 6.29
CA GLU A 80 -7.66 -0.77 7.36
C GLU A 80 -6.16 -0.69 7.07
N THR A 81 -5.66 -1.57 6.19
CA THR A 81 -4.26 -1.58 5.75
C THR A 81 -4.00 -0.72 4.51
N ALA A 82 -4.96 0.11 4.10
CA ALA A 82 -4.85 0.96 2.92
C ALA A 82 -3.92 2.17 3.17
N ASP A 83 -3.01 2.42 2.25
CA ASP A 83 -2.25 3.67 2.19
C ASP A 83 -3.08 4.74 1.47
N LEU A 84 -3.91 5.43 2.26
CA LEU A 84 -4.85 6.41 1.75
C LEU A 84 -4.16 7.66 1.16
N LYS A 85 -2.93 7.97 1.58
CA LYS A 85 -2.18 9.15 1.11
C LYS A 85 -1.55 8.95 -0.26
N ASN A 86 -1.07 7.74 -0.53
CA ASN A 86 -0.32 7.43 -1.73
C ASN A 86 -1.17 6.71 -2.78
N SER A 87 -2.50 6.86 -2.70
CA SER A 87 -3.43 6.32 -3.70
C SER A 87 -3.38 7.13 -4.98
N TYR A 88 -3.80 6.53 -6.09
CA TYR A 88 -3.81 7.19 -7.39
C TYR A 88 -4.85 6.58 -8.32
N ILE A 89 -5.29 7.38 -9.29
CA ILE A 89 -6.17 6.94 -10.38
C ILE A 89 -5.28 6.68 -11.60
N LYS A 90 -5.42 5.49 -12.16
CA LYS A 90 -4.84 5.16 -13.45
C LYS A 90 -5.92 5.29 -14.51
N ARG A 91 -5.74 6.26 -15.40
CA ARG A 91 -6.65 6.58 -16.51
C ARG A 91 -5.88 6.47 -17.81
N ASN A 92 -6.17 5.43 -18.59
CA ASN A 92 -5.35 5.04 -19.72
C ASN A 92 -3.89 4.86 -19.22
N GLU A 93 -2.93 5.57 -19.76
CA GLU A 93 -1.53 5.49 -19.29
C GLU A 93 -1.16 6.63 -18.31
N LYS A 94 -2.10 7.49 -17.96
CA LYS A 94 -1.88 8.63 -17.06
C LYS A 94 -2.14 8.24 -15.62
N ILE A 95 -1.24 8.62 -14.71
CA ILE A 95 -1.37 8.49 -13.26
C ILE A 95 -1.77 9.84 -12.69
N ILE A 96 -2.88 9.86 -11.94
CA ILE A 96 -3.41 11.04 -11.25
C ILE A 96 -3.34 10.76 -9.75
N PRO A 97 -2.44 11.40 -8.99
CA PRO A 97 -2.36 11.21 -7.54
C PRO A 97 -3.66 11.63 -6.86
N VAL A 98 -4.10 10.87 -5.86
CA VAL A 98 -5.27 11.18 -5.06
C VAL A 98 -5.00 10.91 -3.58
N ASP A 99 -5.21 11.92 -2.75
CA ASP A 99 -5.11 11.80 -1.30
C ASP A 99 -6.50 11.43 -0.74
N LEU A 100 -6.73 10.12 -0.57
CA LEU A 100 -7.99 9.60 -0.04
C LEU A 100 -8.19 10.01 1.42
N GLU A 101 -7.11 10.19 2.20
CA GLU A 101 -7.19 10.63 3.59
C GLU A 101 -7.82 12.01 3.68
N LYS A 102 -7.37 12.96 2.85
CA LYS A 102 -7.98 14.31 2.79
C LYS A 102 -9.44 14.25 2.35
N ILE A 103 -9.77 13.43 1.36
CA ILE A 103 -11.15 13.31 0.87
C ILE A 103 -12.07 12.76 1.96
N LEU A 104 -11.61 11.75 2.72
CA LEU A 104 -12.44 11.07 3.72
C LEU A 104 -12.58 11.85 5.04
N PHE A 105 -11.53 12.54 5.48
CA PHE A 105 -11.47 13.15 6.81
C PHE A 105 -11.54 14.68 6.80
N ASN A 106 -11.33 15.34 5.65
CA ASN A 106 -11.57 16.77 5.51
C ASN A 106 -12.81 16.98 4.63
N TYR A 107 -13.91 17.38 5.27
CA TYR A 107 -15.21 17.53 4.58
C TYR A 107 -15.22 18.66 3.54
N ASP A 108 -14.41 19.69 3.75
CA ASP A 108 -14.32 20.85 2.85
C ASP A 108 -13.38 20.61 1.67
N TYR A 109 -12.60 19.54 1.72
CA TYR A 109 -11.68 19.20 0.63
C TYR A 109 -12.46 18.70 -0.59
N LYS A 110 -12.23 19.36 -1.72
CA LYS A 110 -12.83 19.02 -3.01
C LYS A 110 -11.75 18.47 -3.94
N PHE A 111 -12.04 17.34 -4.54
CA PHE A 111 -11.21 16.77 -5.59
C PHE A 111 -12.04 16.79 -6.88
N GLU A 112 -11.68 17.70 -7.80
CA GLU A 112 -12.52 18.06 -8.95
C GLU A 112 -12.49 17.06 -10.11
N GLU A 113 -11.64 16.05 -10.04
CA GLU A 113 -11.61 14.98 -11.05
C GLU A 113 -12.95 14.25 -11.12
N VAL A 114 -13.41 14.00 -12.34
CA VAL A 114 -14.66 13.28 -12.63
C VAL A 114 -14.33 11.83 -12.96
N CYS A 115 -15.15 10.92 -12.45
CA CYS A 115 -15.04 9.50 -12.74
C CYS A 115 -15.22 9.21 -14.23
N GLN A 116 -14.36 8.37 -14.78
CA GLN A 116 -14.47 7.92 -16.17
C GLN A 116 -14.56 6.38 -16.24
N LYS A 117 -15.19 5.91 -17.31
CA LYS A 117 -15.31 4.48 -17.56
C LYS A 117 -13.93 3.84 -17.70
N ASN A 118 -13.75 2.71 -17.02
CA ASN A 118 -12.50 1.95 -16.97
C ASN A 118 -11.34 2.64 -16.23
N ASP A 119 -11.57 3.71 -15.48
CA ASP A 119 -10.58 4.19 -14.52
C ASP A 119 -10.26 3.08 -13.51
N GLU A 120 -9.00 3.02 -13.08
CA GLU A 120 -8.54 2.13 -12.01
C GLU A 120 -8.10 3.00 -10.82
N LEU A 121 -8.86 2.97 -9.73
CA LEU A 121 -8.45 3.58 -8.46
C LEU A 121 -7.56 2.59 -7.72
N MET A 122 -6.26 2.87 -7.75
CA MET A 122 -5.23 2.06 -7.12
C MET A 122 -5.03 2.53 -5.68
N ILE A 123 -5.22 1.60 -4.74
CA ILE A 123 -5.10 1.85 -3.30
C ILE A 123 -3.98 0.95 -2.78
N PRO A 124 -2.74 1.47 -2.59
CA PRO A 124 -1.63 0.67 -2.11
C PRO A 124 -1.88 0.13 -0.70
N PHE A 125 -1.21 -0.96 -0.34
CA PHE A 125 -1.13 -1.38 1.05
C PHE A 125 -0.15 -0.48 1.80
N PHE A 126 -0.55 -0.05 2.99
CA PHE A 126 0.36 0.68 3.88
C PHE A 126 1.48 -0.25 4.34
N GLN A 127 2.70 0.06 3.91
CA GLN A 127 3.88 -0.71 4.26
C GLN A 127 4.70 0.07 5.28
N SER A 128 4.63 -0.35 6.53
CA SER A 128 5.56 0.11 7.58
C SER A 128 6.90 -0.61 7.46
N PHE A 129 7.95 0.02 8.00
CA PHE A 129 9.30 -0.51 7.98
C PHE A 129 9.91 -0.52 9.38
N VAL A 130 10.95 -1.33 9.54
CA VAL A 130 11.87 -1.30 10.67
C VAL A 130 13.26 -1.00 10.10
N THR A 131 13.96 -0.05 10.69
CA THR A 131 15.32 0.30 10.29
C THR A 131 16.32 -0.46 11.13
N VAL A 132 17.21 -1.22 10.52
CA VAL A 132 18.33 -1.89 11.18
C VAL A 132 19.62 -1.19 10.76
N SER A 133 20.40 -0.73 11.73
CA SER A 133 21.60 0.07 11.49
C SER A 133 22.75 -0.31 12.43
N GLY A 134 23.94 0.27 12.16
CA GLY A 134 25.14 0.01 12.93
C GLY A 134 25.86 -1.28 12.54
N ALA A 135 26.38 -2.02 13.52
CA ALA A 135 27.25 -3.16 13.32
C ALA A 135 26.48 -4.46 12.95
N VAL A 136 25.78 -4.44 11.82
CA VAL A 136 25.17 -5.60 11.14
C VAL A 136 25.78 -5.75 9.76
N LEU A 137 25.57 -6.91 9.11
CA LEU A 137 26.16 -7.15 7.79
C LEU A 137 25.49 -6.33 6.69
N ASN A 138 24.16 -6.21 6.72
CA ASN A 138 23.38 -5.48 5.73
C ASN A 138 22.46 -4.46 6.43
N PRO A 139 22.96 -3.28 6.81
CA PRO A 139 22.10 -2.24 7.38
C PRO A 139 21.10 -1.75 6.33
N GLY A 140 19.86 -1.49 6.76
CA GLY A 140 18.80 -1.07 5.84
C GLY A 140 17.42 -0.96 6.47
N ARG A 141 16.42 -0.73 5.63
CA ARG A 141 14.99 -0.75 6.00
C ARG A 141 14.37 -2.07 5.58
N TYR A 142 13.70 -2.71 6.53
CA TYR A 142 13.05 -4.01 6.35
C TYR A 142 11.55 -3.88 6.55
N PRO A 143 10.72 -4.57 5.76
CA PRO A 143 9.27 -4.56 5.94
C PRO A 143 8.89 -4.94 7.38
N TYR A 144 8.01 -4.15 8.01
CA TYR A 144 7.48 -4.48 9.32
C TYR A 144 6.53 -5.68 9.22
N ILE A 145 6.74 -6.64 10.11
CA ILE A 145 5.86 -7.79 10.30
C ILE A 145 5.44 -7.79 11.77
N PRO A 146 4.13 -7.84 12.08
CA PRO A 146 3.64 -7.90 13.46
C PRO A 146 4.25 -9.07 14.26
N ASP A 147 4.33 -8.90 15.57
CA ASP A 147 4.75 -9.92 16.52
C ASP A 147 6.16 -10.51 16.28
N ARG A 148 7.04 -9.71 15.69
CA ARG A 148 8.46 -10.06 15.52
C ARG A 148 9.32 -9.31 16.53
N THR A 149 10.35 -10.03 17.03
CA THR A 149 11.35 -9.48 17.93
C THR A 149 12.52 -8.86 17.18
N TRP A 150 13.40 -8.17 17.86
CA TRP A 150 14.57 -7.55 17.24
C TRP A 150 15.51 -8.56 16.59
N GLU A 151 15.62 -9.78 17.13
CA GLU A 151 16.46 -10.85 16.58
C GLU A 151 16.06 -11.20 15.15
N TYR A 152 14.74 -11.23 14.89
CA TYR A 152 14.23 -11.48 13.56
C TYR A 152 14.79 -10.47 12.55
N TYR A 153 14.73 -9.17 12.86
CA TYR A 153 15.19 -8.11 11.96
C TYR A 153 16.72 -8.07 11.84
N VAL A 154 17.44 -8.33 12.92
CA VAL A 154 18.92 -8.46 12.88
C VAL A 154 19.31 -9.64 11.98
N ASN A 155 18.60 -10.75 12.03
CA ASN A 155 18.84 -11.91 11.16
C ASN A 155 18.52 -11.58 9.70
N LEU A 156 17.44 -10.84 9.40
CA LEU A 156 17.17 -10.34 8.05
C LEU A 156 18.30 -9.43 7.53
N ALA A 157 18.92 -8.67 8.42
CA ALA A 157 20.10 -7.85 8.12
C ALA A 157 21.40 -8.67 8.02
N GLY A 158 21.31 -9.99 7.91
CA GLY A 158 22.47 -10.89 7.78
C GLY A 158 23.17 -11.20 9.10
N GLY A 159 22.63 -10.73 10.24
CA GLY A 159 23.23 -10.90 11.56
C GLY A 159 24.22 -9.79 11.93
N PHE A 160 24.85 -9.96 13.09
CA PHE A 160 25.85 -9.00 13.58
C PHE A 160 27.17 -9.07 12.81
N ASN A 161 27.75 -7.93 12.53
CA ASN A 161 29.14 -7.86 12.12
C ASN A 161 30.02 -8.10 13.36
N LYS A 162 30.55 -9.32 13.50
CA LYS A 162 31.33 -9.76 14.67
C LYS A 162 32.63 -8.99 14.88
N LEU A 163 33.17 -8.41 13.81
CA LEU A 163 34.37 -7.56 13.92
C LEU A 163 34.09 -6.25 14.64
N GLN A 164 32.86 -5.73 14.52
CA GLN A 164 32.45 -4.46 15.13
C GLN A 164 31.65 -4.66 16.40
N ASN A 165 30.78 -5.68 16.46
CA ASN A 165 29.93 -6.01 17.60
C ASN A 165 30.23 -7.41 18.11
N SER A 166 31.07 -7.50 19.15
CA SER A 166 31.47 -8.77 19.75
C SER A 166 30.40 -9.36 20.70
N ASN A 167 29.57 -8.50 21.32
CA ASN A 167 28.69 -8.88 22.44
C ASN A 167 27.19 -8.87 22.05
N ASN A 168 26.85 -8.77 20.77
CA ASN A 168 25.47 -8.68 20.27
C ASN A 168 24.67 -7.55 20.95
N LYS A 169 25.34 -6.43 21.24
CA LYS A 169 24.71 -5.30 21.91
C LYS A 169 23.90 -4.46 20.94
N ILE A 170 22.65 -4.19 21.30
CA ILE A 170 21.73 -3.37 20.54
C ILE A 170 21.06 -2.31 21.41
N VAL A 171 20.58 -1.27 20.75
CA VAL A 171 19.61 -0.30 21.26
C VAL A 171 18.43 -0.29 20.33
N ILE A 172 17.23 -0.32 20.89
CA ILE A 172 15.97 -0.24 20.14
C ILE A 172 15.33 1.09 20.48
N LYS A 173 14.86 1.81 19.46
CA LYS A 173 14.11 3.05 19.60
C LYS A 173 12.79 2.94 18.84
N ASN A 174 11.72 3.47 19.42
CA ASN A 174 10.44 3.55 18.74
C ASN A 174 10.39 4.74 17.75
N LYS A 175 9.23 4.94 17.11
CA LYS A 175 8.99 6.03 16.17
C LYS A 175 9.29 7.43 16.76
N GLU A 176 9.03 7.61 18.05
CA GLU A 176 9.29 8.85 18.79
C GLU A 176 10.77 8.99 19.23
N ASN A 177 11.66 8.10 18.76
CA ASN A 177 13.07 8.04 19.12
C ASN A 177 13.34 7.73 20.61
N ILE A 178 12.35 7.19 21.32
CA ILE A 178 12.44 6.76 22.73
C ILE A 178 13.01 5.35 22.76
N LYS A 179 13.95 5.11 23.67
CA LYS A 179 14.53 3.78 23.90
C LYS A 179 13.50 2.83 24.51
N VAL A 180 13.32 1.66 23.90
CA VAL A 180 12.38 0.62 24.35
C VAL A 180 13.11 -0.64 24.79
N SER A 181 12.39 -1.48 25.55
CA SER A 181 12.92 -2.74 26.08
C SER A 181 13.18 -3.75 24.96
N LYS A 182 14.25 -4.55 25.10
CA LYS A 182 14.54 -5.65 24.17
C LYS A 182 13.56 -6.82 24.27
N LYS A 183 12.76 -6.88 25.33
CA LYS A 183 11.77 -7.95 25.56
C LYS A 183 10.45 -7.71 24.86
N GLU A 184 10.25 -6.52 24.34
CA GLU A 184 9.03 -6.12 23.64
C GLU A 184 9.10 -6.49 22.16
N PHE A 185 7.92 -6.73 21.55
CA PHE A 185 7.82 -6.84 20.10
C PHE A 185 8.16 -5.50 19.44
N ILE A 186 8.76 -5.58 18.28
CA ILE A 186 9.10 -4.39 17.51
C ILE A 186 7.82 -3.75 16.98
N THR A 187 7.73 -2.44 17.11
CA THR A 187 6.61 -1.64 16.57
C THR A 187 6.97 -1.06 15.18
N PRO A 188 5.97 -0.66 14.38
CA PRO A 188 6.21 0.03 13.12
C PRO A 188 7.14 1.24 13.29
N GLU A 189 7.97 1.49 12.29
CA GLU A 189 8.94 2.60 12.22
C GLU A 189 10.00 2.61 13.37
N SER A 190 10.17 1.47 14.05
CA SER A 190 11.25 1.30 15.02
C SER A 190 12.63 1.28 14.37
N ILE A 191 13.63 1.69 15.16
CA ILE A 191 15.04 1.68 14.76
C ILE A 191 15.79 0.73 15.68
N ILE A 192 16.45 -0.27 15.13
CA ILE A 192 17.33 -1.20 15.82
C ILE A 192 18.77 -0.82 15.48
N ILE A 193 19.54 -0.44 16.47
CA ILE A 193 20.92 -0.01 16.32
C ILE A 193 21.84 -1.06 16.95
N ALA A 194 22.61 -1.77 16.14
CA ALA A 194 23.67 -2.65 16.61
C ALA A 194 24.90 -1.79 16.96
N GLU A 195 25.26 -1.76 18.26
CA GLU A 195 26.37 -0.91 18.71
C GLU A 195 27.72 -1.49 18.30
N SER A 196 28.66 -0.63 17.89
CA SER A 196 30.05 -1.02 17.73
C SER A 196 30.71 -1.04 19.10
N ASN A 197 31.08 -2.23 19.57
CA ASN A 197 31.65 -2.45 20.93
C ASN A 197 32.90 -3.34 20.94
N SER A 198 33.45 -3.65 19.76
CA SER A 198 34.67 -4.45 19.65
C SER A 198 35.90 -3.59 19.91
N PHE A 199 36.71 -3.96 20.89
CA PHE A 199 37.99 -3.31 21.18
C PHE A 199 38.90 -3.37 19.94
N THR A 200 38.97 -4.50 19.26
CA THR A 200 39.78 -4.69 18.05
C THR A 200 39.38 -3.70 16.94
N TYR A 201 38.07 -3.47 16.78
CA TYR A 201 37.57 -2.50 15.79
C TYR A 201 38.03 -1.08 16.13
N TYR A 202 37.89 -0.65 17.37
CA TYR A 202 38.35 0.67 17.80
C TYR A 202 39.87 0.80 17.70
N PHE A 203 40.60 -0.21 18.15
CA PHE A 203 42.07 -0.20 18.08
C PHE A 203 42.55 -0.08 16.64
N ASN A 204 42.02 -0.89 15.72
CA ASN A 204 42.46 -0.83 14.31
C ASN A 204 42.11 0.51 13.63
N ASN A 205 41.03 1.15 14.02
CA ASN A 205 40.63 2.43 13.44
C ASN A 205 41.39 3.62 14.03
N TYR A 206 41.78 3.58 15.29
CA TYR A 206 42.36 4.73 15.98
C TYR A 206 43.84 4.59 16.27
N ALA A 207 44.43 3.38 16.29
CA ALA A 207 45.83 3.17 16.49
C ALA A 207 46.71 3.92 15.47
N PRO A 208 46.42 3.94 14.16
CA PRO A 208 47.19 4.70 13.20
C PRO A 208 47.22 6.21 13.50
N ILE A 209 46.11 6.77 13.99
CA ILE A 209 46.01 8.18 14.36
C ILE A 209 46.89 8.47 15.59
N ILE A 210 46.84 7.58 16.59
CA ILE A 210 47.64 7.71 17.82
C ILE A 210 49.13 7.60 17.50
N THR A 211 49.52 6.64 16.65
CA THR A 211 50.91 6.49 16.24
C THR A 211 51.44 7.70 15.46
N THR A 212 50.62 8.27 14.59
CA THR A 212 50.94 9.49 13.86
C THR A 212 51.16 10.68 14.79
N LEU A 213 50.28 10.86 15.78
CA LEU A 213 50.40 11.93 16.78
C LEU A 213 51.67 11.76 17.64
N LEU A 214 51.98 10.52 18.04
CA LEU A 214 53.21 10.23 18.80
C LEU A 214 54.48 10.40 18.00
N SER A 215 54.46 10.28 16.69
CA SER A 215 55.63 10.50 15.82
C SER A 215 55.91 11.97 15.52
N ILE A 216 54.97 12.86 15.79
CA ILE A 216 55.09 14.31 15.56
C ILE A 216 55.50 15.05 16.86
N ALA A 217 55.34 14.41 18.02
CA ALA A 217 55.77 14.93 19.32
C ALA A 217 57.20 14.56 19.65
#